data_0f211477d96432db5261b888d38b7c42
#
_entry.id   0f211477d96432db5261b888d38b7c42
#
_cell.length_a   1.000
_cell.length_b   1.000
_cell.length_c   1.000
_cell.angle_alpha   90.00
_cell.angle_beta   90.00
_cell.angle_gamma   90.00
#
_symmetry.space_group_name_H-M   'P 1'
#
loop_
_entity.id
_entity.type
_entity.pdbx_description
1 polymer ?
#
loop_
_entity_poly.entity_id
_entity_poly.type
_entity_poly.pdbx_seq_one_letter_code
_entity_poly.pdbx_strand_id
1 'polypeptide(L)'
;MDLVVCIYETVKIFPKEELYGLTSQMKRSAVSIPSNIAEGAGRQSQAEFIRFLYIALGSVSELETHLEIAFRLGFIGNLIQFQKSINYIKSMLSKLIKSLRID
;
A
#
# COMPACT_ATOMS: atom_id res chain seq x y z
N MET A 1 -0.69 -7.97 -4.80
CA MET A 1 0.35 -8.90 -4.28
C MET A 1 1.72 -8.61 -4.86
N ASP A 2 1.81 -8.31 -6.15
CA ASP A 2 3.11 -8.02 -6.77
C ASP A 2 3.80 -6.82 -6.12
N LEU A 3 3.03 -5.80 -5.75
CA LEU A 3 3.60 -4.62 -5.08
C LEU A 3 4.23 -5.00 -3.74
N VAL A 4 3.57 -5.88 -2.96
CA VAL A 4 4.10 -6.35 -1.67
C VAL A 4 5.44 -7.04 -1.87
N VAL A 5 5.51 -7.97 -2.82
CA VAL A 5 6.74 -8.70 -3.13
C VAL A 5 7.83 -7.72 -3.57
N CYS A 6 7.48 -6.76 -4.41
CA CYS A 6 8.42 -5.75 -4.89
C CYS A 6 8.98 -4.91 -3.74
N ILE A 7 8.14 -4.52 -2.77
CA ILE A 7 8.59 -3.77 -1.61
C ILE A 7 9.56 -4.61 -0.77
N TYR A 8 9.24 -5.88 -0.52
CA TYR A 8 10.12 -6.75 0.26
C TYR A 8 11.49 -6.91 -0.41
N GLU A 9 11.50 -7.06 -1.74
CA GLU A 9 12.77 -7.15 -2.47
C GLU A 9 13.55 -5.83 -2.41
N THR A 10 12.85 -4.71 -2.56
CA THR A 10 13.46 -3.39 -2.57
C THR A 10 14.16 -3.08 -1.25
N VAL A 11 13.51 -3.37 -0.11
CA VAL A 11 14.07 -3.00 1.20
C VAL A 11 15.24 -3.87 1.64
N LYS A 12 15.52 -4.97 0.93
CA LYS A 12 16.67 -5.82 1.26
C LYS A 12 17.99 -5.06 1.23
N ILE A 13 18.08 -4.03 0.38
CA ILE A 13 19.30 -3.24 0.24
C ILE A 13 19.32 -1.99 1.11
N PHE A 14 18.27 -1.76 1.90
CA PHE A 14 18.22 -0.60 2.79
C PHE A 14 19.25 -0.76 3.91
N PRO A 15 19.75 0.37 4.48
CA PRO A 15 20.66 0.30 5.60
C PRO A 15 20.08 -0.48 6.78
N LYS A 16 20.93 -1.22 7.49
CA LYS A 16 20.49 -2.02 8.64
C LYS A 16 19.89 -1.15 9.74
N GLU A 17 20.32 0.09 9.83
CA GLU A 17 19.79 1.05 10.79
C GLU A 17 18.31 1.31 10.60
N GLU A 18 17.79 1.06 9.38
CA GLU A 18 16.39 1.27 9.07
C GLU A 18 15.52 0.04 9.30
N LEU A 19 16.09 -1.06 9.78
CA LEU A 19 15.36 -2.31 9.93
C LEU A 19 14.10 -2.16 10.79
N TYR A 20 14.19 -1.43 11.89
CA TYR A 20 13.06 -1.19 12.79
C TYR A 20 12.40 0.17 12.55
N GLY A 21 12.83 0.89 11.56
CA GLY A 21 12.27 2.17 11.16
C GLY A 21 11.57 2.07 9.81
N LEU A 22 12.15 2.71 8.80
CA LEU A 22 11.54 2.83 7.47
C LEU A 22 11.26 1.46 6.84
N THR A 23 12.21 0.53 6.93
CA THR A 23 12.03 -0.82 6.37
C THR A 23 10.79 -1.49 6.95
N SER A 24 10.67 -1.48 8.27
CA SER A 24 9.54 -2.09 8.97
C SER A 24 8.22 -1.42 8.58
N GLN A 25 8.20 -0.09 8.50
CA GLN A 25 6.99 0.66 8.17
C GLN A 25 6.56 0.39 6.72
N MET A 26 7.50 0.30 5.79
CA MET A 26 7.19 0.01 4.40
C MET A 26 6.60 -1.38 4.23
N LYS A 27 7.17 -2.37 4.90
CA LYS A 27 6.64 -3.73 4.86
C LYS A 27 5.22 -3.78 5.43
N ARG A 28 5.00 -3.10 6.55
CA ARG A 28 3.69 -3.09 7.20
C ARG A 28 2.64 -2.44 6.32
N SER A 29 2.92 -1.26 5.77
CA SER A 29 1.95 -0.57 4.93
C SER A 29 1.66 -1.35 3.65
N ALA A 30 2.67 -1.98 3.06
CA ALA A 30 2.47 -2.78 1.85
C ALA A 30 1.55 -3.98 2.11
N VAL A 31 1.82 -4.75 3.18
CA VAL A 31 1.02 -5.93 3.53
C VAL A 31 -0.40 -5.52 3.93
N SER A 32 -0.56 -4.37 4.55
CA SER A 32 -1.86 -3.86 4.97
C SER A 32 -2.83 -3.66 3.81
N ILE A 33 -2.33 -3.40 2.61
CA ILE A 33 -3.19 -3.17 1.44
C ILE A 33 -4.02 -4.42 1.10
N PRO A 34 -3.42 -5.56 0.72
CA PRO A 34 -4.20 -6.75 0.40
C PRO A 34 -4.90 -7.32 1.63
N SER A 35 -4.30 -7.19 2.82
CA SER A 35 -4.90 -7.73 4.05
C SER A 35 -6.23 -7.06 4.36
N ASN A 36 -6.33 -5.74 4.20
CA ASN A 36 -7.58 -5.04 4.48
C ASN A 36 -8.62 -5.29 3.39
N ILE A 37 -8.20 -5.46 2.14
CA ILE A 37 -9.13 -5.83 1.08
C ILE A 37 -9.75 -7.19 1.37
N ALA A 38 -8.93 -8.17 1.74
CA ALA A 38 -9.38 -9.52 2.06
C ALA A 38 -10.28 -9.53 3.29
N GLU A 39 -9.90 -8.78 4.32
CA GLU A 39 -10.67 -8.68 5.55
C GLU A 39 -12.06 -8.10 5.27
N GLY A 40 -12.11 -7.02 4.49
CA GLY A 40 -13.37 -6.37 4.14
C GLY A 40 -14.26 -7.26 3.29
N ALA A 41 -13.67 -7.99 2.35
CA ALA A 41 -14.42 -8.91 1.48
C ALA A 41 -15.06 -10.05 2.28
N GLY A 42 -14.46 -10.42 3.41
CA GLY A 42 -15.02 -11.45 4.28
C GLY A 42 -16.10 -10.96 5.23
N ARG A 43 -16.35 -9.65 5.28
CA ARG A 43 -17.42 -9.12 6.14
C ARG A 43 -18.77 -9.29 5.48
N GLN A 44 -19.84 -9.28 6.29
CA GLN A 44 -21.18 -9.57 5.81
C GLN A 44 -21.89 -8.34 5.24
N SER A 45 -21.41 -7.13 5.56
CA SER A 45 -22.08 -5.92 5.10
C SER A 45 -21.23 -5.16 4.12
N GLN A 46 -21.91 -4.53 3.17
CA GLN A 46 -21.26 -3.67 2.18
C GLN A 46 -20.62 -2.46 2.84
N ALA A 47 -21.25 -1.91 3.87
CA ALA A 47 -20.71 -0.78 4.62
C ALA A 47 -19.36 -1.13 5.27
N GLU A 48 -19.25 -2.35 5.82
CA GLU A 48 -18.00 -2.81 6.40
C GLU A 48 -16.92 -3.00 5.33
N PHE A 49 -17.30 -3.56 4.17
CA PHE A 49 -16.38 -3.73 3.06
C PHE A 49 -15.81 -2.37 2.63
N ILE A 50 -16.69 -1.38 2.46
CA ILE A 50 -16.27 -0.02 2.09
C ILE A 50 -15.29 0.53 3.13
N ARG A 51 -15.55 0.34 4.42
CA ARG A 51 -14.68 0.79 5.49
C ARG A 51 -13.26 0.22 5.35
N PHE A 52 -13.17 -1.10 5.11
CA PHE A 52 -11.87 -1.75 4.94
C PHE A 52 -11.16 -1.32 3.66
N LEU A 53 -11.91 -1.02 2.62
CA LEU A 53 -11.32 -0.50 1.38
C LEU A 53 -10.72 0.89 1.60
N TYR A 54 -11.35 1.73 2.41
CA TYR A 54 -10.78 3.03 2.78
C TYR A 54 -9.52 2.86 3.62
N ILE A 55 -9.47 1.86 4.51
CA ILE A 55 -8.27 1.57 5.28
C ILE A 55 -7.15 1.14 4.32
N ALA A 56 -7.45 0.28 3.36
CA ALA A 56 -6.47 -0.13 2.35
C ALA A 56 -5.96 1.07 1.56
N LEU A 57 -6.85 1.98 1.17
CA LEU A 57 -6.47 3.18 0.43
C LEU A 57 -5.54 4.06 1.26
N GLY A 58 -5.80 4.18 2.56
CA GLY A 58 -4.91 4.89 3.48
C GLY A 58 -3.53 4.24 3.56
N SER A 59 -3.49 2.90 3.53
CA SER A 59 -2.22 2.16 3.53
C SER A 59 -1.42 2.41 2.26
N VAL A 60 -2.09 2.54 1.11
CA VAL A 60 -1.42 2.89 -0.15
C VAL A 60 -0.79 4.28 -0.03
N SER A 61 -1.52 5.24 0.52
CA SER A 61 -1.01 6.61 0.70
C SER A 61 0.17 6.63 1.66
N GLU A 62 0.12 5.84 2.73
CA GLU A 62 1.21 5.72 3.67
C GLU A 62 2.45 5.14 3.01
N LEU A 63 2.28 4.07 2.23
CA LEU A 63 3.38 3.46 1.49
C LEU A 63 4.00 4.44 0.50
N GLU A 64 3.17 5.21 -0.18
CA GLU A 64 3.64 6.23 -1.12
C GLU A 64 4.55 7.25 -0.42
N THR A 65 4.16 7.67 0.78
CA THR A 65 4.96 8.58 1.60
C THR A 65 6.30 7.94 1.98
N HIS A 66 6.28 6.68 2.40
CA HIS A 66 7.52 5.97 2.76
C HIS A 66 8.45 5.86 1.56
N LEU A 67 7.91 5.59 0.37
CA LEU A 67 8.72 5.51 -0.84
C LEU A 67 9.36 6.85 -1.18
N GLU A 68 8.63 7.94 -1.00
CA GLU A 68 9.16 9.28 -1.22
C GLU A 68 10.31 9.57 -0.25
N ILE A 69 10.14 9.21 1.02
CA ILE A 69 11.21 9.37 2.03
C ILE A 69 12.44 8.56 1.63
N ALA A 70 12.24 7.29 1.27
CA ALA A 70 13.35 6.42 0.86
C ALA A 70 14.10 6.99 -0.35
N PHE A 71 13.36 7.55 -1.30
CA PHE A 71 13.96 8.16 -2.48
C PHE A 71 14.81 9.38 -2.09
N ARG A 72 14.27 10.24 -1.24
CA ARG A 72 15.00 11.44 -0.80
C ARG A 72 16.23 11.12 0.03
N LEU A 73 16.21 9.99 0.73
CA LEU A 73 17.37 9.53 1.50
C LEU A 73 18.38 8.79 0.63
N GLY A 74 18.06 8.57 -0.65
CA GLY A 74 18.97 7.91 -1.58
C GLY A 74 18.92 6.38 -1.52
N PHE A 75 17.96 5.80 -0.82
CA PHE A 75 17.82 4.34 -0.71
C PHE A 75 17.21 3.73 -1.96
N ILE A 76 16.45 4.51 -2.72
CA ILE A 76 15.81 4.11 -3.98
C ILE A 76 16.24 5.09 -5.05
N GLY A 77 16.63 4.58 -6.22
CA GLY A 77 17.10 5.43 -7.30
C GLY A 77 16.02 6.03 -8.17
N ASN A 78 14.82 5.41 -8.17
CA ASN A 78 13.78 5.78 -9.12
C ASN A 78 12.43 5.35 -8.59
N LEU A 79 11.44 6.24 -8.66
CA LEU A 79 10.08 5.99 -8.17
C LEU A 79 9.08 5.63 -9.27
N ILE A 80 9.48 5.69 -10.54
CA ILE A 80 8.50 5.58 -11.64
C ILE A 80 7.67 4.31 -11.59
N GLN A 81 8.31 3.15 -11.41
CA GLN A 81 7.59 1.87 -11.37
C GLN A 81 6.64 1.79 -10.18
N PHE A 82 7.11 2.24 -9.01
CA PHE A 82 6.27 2.26 -7.80
C PHE A 82 5.08 3.18 -8.01
N GLN A 83 5.30 4.34 -8.61
CA GLN A 83 4.24 5.31 -8.82
C GLN A 83 3.15 4.77 -9.74
N LYS A 84 3.53 4.03 -10.78
CA LYS A 84 2.57 3.40 -11.68
C LYS A 84 1.69 2.39 -10.94
N SER A 85 2.31 1.51 -10.14
CA SER A 85 1.59 0.51 -9.36
C SER A 85 0.66 1.17 -8.36
N ILE A 86 1.14 2.19 -7.67
CA ILE A 86 0.37 2.92 -6.67
C ILE A 86 -0.84 3.58 -7.31
N ASN A 87 -0.65 4.28 -8.42
CA ASN A 87 -1.74 4.96 -9.11
C ASN A 87 -2.79 3.96 -9.59
N TYR A 88 -2.36 2.81 -10.10
CA TYR A 88 -3.27 1.75 -10.52
C TYR A 88 -4.12 1.26 -9.35
N ILE A 89 -3.48 0.96 -8.22
CA ILE A 89 -4.17 0.44 -7.04
C ILE A 89 -5.14 1.49 -6.48
N LYS A 90 -4.71 2.74 -6.38
CA LYS A 90 -5.58 3.84 -5.92
C LYS A 90 -6.83 3.94 -6.80
N SER A 91 -6.64 3.91 -8.12
CA SER A 91 -7.74 4.00 -9.06
C SER A 91 -8.70 2.82 -8.91
N MET A 92 -8.15 1.60 -8.81
CA MET A 92 -8.94 0.39 -8.64
C MET A 92 -9.77 0.43 -7.36
N LEU A 93 -9.14 0.80 -6.24
CA LEU A 93 -9.83 0.89 -4.95
C LEU A 93 -10.92 1.97 -4.98
N SER A 94 -10.62 3.13 -5.54
CA SER A 94 -11.57 4.22 -5.63
C SER A 94 -12.79 3.84 -6.46
N LYS A 95 -12.56 3.16 -7.58
CA LYS A 95 -13.66 2.70 -8.44
C LYS A 95 -14.50 1.65 -7.74
N LEU A 96 -13.87 0.72 -7.02
CA LEU A 96 -14.58 -0.31 -6.28
C LEU A 96 -15.44 0.32 -5.18
N ILE A 97 -14.88 1.23 -4.41
CA ILE A 97 -15.62 1.93 -3.36
C ILE A 97 -16.84 2.63 -3.97
N LYS A 98 -16.63 3.34 -5.06
CA LYS A 98 -17.70 4.06 -5.72
C LYS A 98 -18.82 3.12 -6.18
N SER A 99 -18.46 1.97 -6.76
CA SER A 99 -19.44 1.00 -7.23
C SER A 99 -20.26 0.40 -6.09
N LEU A 100 -19.64 0.19 -4.93
CA LEU A 100 -20.31 -0.38 -3.77
C LEU A 100 -21.23 0.62 -3.06
N ARG A 101 -21.02 1.91 -3.29
CA ARG A 101 -21.83 2.97 -2.67
C ARG A 101 -23.10 3.30 -3.46
N ILE A 102 -23.27 2.71 -4.61
CA ILE A 102 -24.46 2.90 -5.43
C ILE A 102 -25.60 2.06 -4.87
N ASP A 103 -26.68 2.67 -4.55
CA ASP A 103 -27.87 2.00 -4.04
C ASP A 103 -28.90 1.76 -5.14
#